data_34949f09851e57ce19059b953c86f2ef
#
_entry.id   34949f09851e57ce19059b953c86f2ef
#
_cell.length_a   1.000
_cell.length_b   1.000
_cell.length_c   1.000
_cell.angle_alpha   90.00
_cell.angle_beta   90.00
_cell.angle_gamma   90.00
#
_symmetry.space_group_name_H-M   'P 1'
#
loop_
_entity.id
_entity.type
_entity.pdbx_description
1 polymer ?
#
loop_
_entity_poly.entity_id
_entity_poly.type
_entity_poly.pdbx_seq_one_letter_code
_entity_poly.pdbx_strand_id
1 'polypeptide(L)'
;LKLKGIARLLNRGSVIESRLVGWLEKGFDEYGEKLEKVSGVVAHTGEGEWTIRTARELGIKTPVIEDAFRFRVHSKKSPSYAGKILSMLRNQFGGHRVRDK
;
A
#
# COMPACT_ATOMS: atom_id res chain seq x y z
N LEU A 1 11.94 -15.73 4.32
CA LEU A 1 10.62 -15.80 4.94
C LEU A 1 9.55 -16.16 3.88
N LYS A 2 8.61 -16.99 4.27
CA LYS A 2 7.48 -17.36 3.41
C LYS A 2 6.33 -16.40 3.69
N LEU A 3 6.34 -15.27 3.02
CA LEU A 3 5.44 -14.15 3.29
C LEU A 3 3.97 -14.50 3.07
N LYS A 4 3.66 -15.28 2.02
CA LYS A 4 2.29 -15.74 1.78
C LYS A 4 1.77 -16.58 2.96
N GLY A 5 2.61 -17.52 3.43
CA GLY A 5 2.27 -18.37 4.59
C GLY A 5 2.07 -17.56 5.85
N ILE A 6 2.89 -16.55 6.06
CA ILE A 6 2.78 -15.65 7.21
C ILE A 6 1.46 -14.85 7.13
N ALA A 7 1.14 -14.27 5.98
CA ALA A 7 -0.11 -13.54 5.78
C ALA A 7 -1.32 -14.45 6.03
N ARG A 8 -1.26 -15.67 5.53
CA ARG A 8 -2.30 -16.67 5.72
C ARG A 8 -2.51 -16.97 7.21
N LEU A 9 -1.41 -17.21 7.94
CA LEU A 9 -1.46 -17.50 9.37
C LEU A 9 -2.04 -16.32 10.15
N LEU A 10 -1.59 -15.11 9.85
CA LEU A 10 -2.04 -13.90 10.53
C LEU A 10 -3.54 -13.63 10.31
N ASN A 11 -4.09 -14.11 9.21
CA ASN A 11 -5.51 -13.90 8.90
C ASN A 11 -6.42 -15.02 9.42
N ARG A 12 -5.93 -15.80 10.39
CA ARG A 12 -6.72 -16.89 10.98
C ARG A 12 -6.60 -16.86 12.50
N GLY A 13 -7.34 -15.93 13.12
CA GLY A 13 -7.45 -15.82 14.57
C GLY A 13 -6.45 -14.89 15.24
N SER A 14 -5.59 -14.20 14.50
CA SER A 14 -4.70 -13.22 15.11
C SER A 14 -5.42 -11.90 15.35
N VAL A 15 -4.81 -11.04 16.15
CA VAL A 15 -5.37 -9.72 16.48
C VAL A 15 -5.47 -8.81 15.25
N ILE A 16 -4.69 -9.08 14.20
CA ILE A 16 -4.73 -8.29 12.98
C ILE A 16 -5.50 -8.97 11.85
N GLU A 17 -6.19 -10.06 12.14
CA GLU A 17 -7.08 -10.70 11.17
C GLU A 17 -8.05 -9.65 10.61
N SER A 18 -8.14 -9.57 9.28
CA SER A 18 -8.91 -8.49 8.65
C SER A 18 -9.06 -8.74 7.17
N ARG A 19 -9.95 -7.98 6.56
CA ARG A 19 -10.07 -7.99 5.10
C ARG A 19 -8.76 -7.54 4.45
N LEU A 20 -8.07 -6.59 5.05
CA LEU A 20 -6.79 -6.09 4.52
C LEU A 20 -5.72 -7.18 4.50
N VAL A 21 -5.58 -7.95 5.58
CA VAL A 21 -4.62 -9.07 5.62
C VAL A 21 -5.04 -10.16 4.65
N GLY A 22 -6.34 -10.37 4.45
CA GLY A 22 -6.86 -11.29 3.43
C GLY A 22 -6.47 -10.86 2.03
N TRP A 23 -6.51 -9.58 1.72
CA TRP A 23 -6.03 -9.06 0.44
C TRP A 23 -4.52 -9.23 0.27
N LEU A 24 -3.77 -9.10 1.35
CA LEU A 24 -2.33 -9.34 1.33
C LEU A 24 -2.03 -10.78 0.93
N GLU A 25 -2.69 -11.73 1.56
CA GLU A 25 -2.56 -13.16 1.22
C GLU A 25 -2.93 -13.41 -0.25
N LYS A 26 -4.06 -12.87 -0.68
CA LYS A 26 -4.56 -13.03 -2.04
C LYS A 26 -3.64 -12.40 -3.07
N GLY A 27 -3.09 -11.25 -2.77
CA GLY A 27 -2.13 -10.57 -3.64
C GLY A 27 -0.83 -11.36 -3.80
N PHE A 28 -0.32 -11.93 -2.73
CA PHE A 28 0.84 -12.81 -2.82
C PHE A 28 0.55 -14.08 -3.64
N ASP A 29 -0.67 -14.58 -3.54
CA ASP A 29 -1.09 -15.73 -4.32
C ASP A 29 -1.13 -15.40 -5.82
N GLU A 30 -1.62 -14.23 -6.17
CA GLU A 30 -1.76 -13.78 -7.55
C GLU A 30 -0.44 -13.36 -8.19
N TYR A 31 0.37 -12.59 -7.46
CA TYR A 31 1.59 -11.95 -8.00
C TYR A 31 2.89 -12.58 -7.53
N GLY A 32 2.84 -13.53 -6.59
CA GLY A 32 4.05 -14.10 -5.98
C GLY A 32 4.61 -13.21 -4.88
N GLU A 33 5.39 -13.82 -3.99
CA GLU A 33 5.94 -13.11 -2.82
C GLU A 33 7.00 -12.07 -3.17
N LYS A 34 7.68 -12.22 -4.30
CA LYS A 34 8.71 -11.28 -4.75
C LYS A 34 8.11 -10.06 -5.43
N LEU A 35 6.86 -10.14 -5.86
CA LEU A 35 6.14 -9.07 -6.54
C LEU A 35 6.94 -8.50 -7.73
N GLU A 36 7.57 -9.39 -8.51
CA GLU A 36 8.47 -8.99 -9.59
C GLU A 36 7.81 -8.15 -10.67
N LYS A 37 6.53 -8.43 -10.97
CA LYS A 37 5.77 -7.71 -11.97
C LYS A 37 4.98 -6.53 -11.42
N VAL A 38 5.13 -6.22 -10.15
CA VAL A 38 4.45 -5.11 -9.49
C VAL A 38 5.44 -3.95 -9.33
N SER A 39 5.05 -2.77 -9.78
CA SER A 39 5.88 -1.58 -9.60
C SER A 39 5.91 -1.16 -8.13
N GLY A 40 7.07 -0.68 -7.69
CA GLY A 40 7.22 -0.06 -6.38
C GLY A 40 6.76 1.39 -6.33
N VAL A 41 6.28 1.93 -7.45
CA VAL A 41 5.71 3.28 -7.50
C VAL A 41 4.27 3.23 -7.01
N VAL A 42 3.95 4.06 -6.02
CA VAL A 42 2.60 4.12 -5.44
C VAL A 42 1.92 5.40 -5.92
N ALA A 43 0.97 5.24 -6.84
CA ALA A 43 0.19 6.37 -7.35
C ALA A 43 -0.78 6.87 -6.28
N HIS A 44 -1.21 8.12 -6.40
CA HIS A 44 -2.23 8.68 -5.51
C HIS A 44 -3.35 9.31 -6.34
N THR A 45 -4.55 9.37 -5.74
CA THR A 45 -5.74 9.89 -6.42
C THR A 45 -6.04 11.34 -6.08
N GLY A 46 -5.23 11.95 -5.22
CA GLY A 46 -5.35 13.36 -4.83
C GLY A 46 -6.03 13.62 -3.50
N GLU A 47 -6.71 12.62 -2.93
CA GLU A 47 -7.45 12.81 -1.67
C GLU A 47 -6.54 13.12 -0.48
N GLY A 48 -5.41 12.44 -0.37
CA GLY A 48 -4.42 12.72 0.67
C GLY A 48 -3.85 14.12 0.52
N GLU A 49 -3.55 14.54 -0.69
CA GLU A 49 -3.06 15.88 -0.99
C GLU A 49 -4.09 16.95 -0.62
N TRP A 50 -5.35 16.73 -0.97
CA TRP A 50 -6.43 17.66 -0.59
C TRP A 50 -6.57 17.78 0.91
N THR A 51 -6.51 16.66 1.61
CA THR A 51 -6.60 16.62 3.08
C THR A 51 -5.48 17.46 3.69
N ILE A 52 -4.26 17.30 3.22
CA ILE A 52 -3.10 18.05 3.71
C ILE A 52 -3.27 19.53 3.43
N ARG A 53 -3.68 19.88 2.23
CA ARG A 53 -3.89 21.28 1.83
C ARG A 53 -4.94 21.95 2.72
N THR A 54 -6.08 21.29 2.90
CA THR A 54 -7.16 21.81 3.74
C THR A 54 -6.72 21.95 5.19
N ALA A 55 -6.01 20.95 5.72
CA ALA A 55 -5.49 21.00 7.08
C ALA A 55 -4.56 22.20 7.28
N ARG A 56 -3.67 22.45 6.31
CA ARG A 56 -2.76 23.60 6.37
C ARG A 56 -3.51 24.94 6.37
N GLU A 57 -4.54 25.04 5.54
CA GLU A 57 -5.39 26.25 5.51
C GLU A 57 -6.08 26.49 6.84
N LEU A 58 -6.44 25.43 7.55
CA LEU A 58 -7.10 25.49 8.85
C LEU A 58 -6.13 25.52 10.03
N GLY A 59 -4.81 25.46 9.78
CA GLY A 59 -3.81 25.43 10.84
C GLY A 59 -3.75 24.13 11.62
N ILE A 60 -4.22 23.03 11.04
CA ILE A 60 -4.24 21.70 11.68
C ILE A 60 -3.03 20.91 11.22
N LYS A 61 -2.34 20.29 12.17
CA LYS A 61 -1.19 19.42 11.87
C LYS A 61 -1.67 18.00 11.56
N THR A 62 -1.14 17.41 10.47
CA THR A 62 -1.49 16.04 10.04
C THR A 62 -0.22 15.27 9.69
N PRO A 63 0.69 15.05 10.66
CA PRO A 63 2.01 14.49 10.35
C PRO A 63 1.96 13.08 9.76
N VAL A 64 1.07 12.21 10.23
CA VAL A 64 0.97 10.84 9.72
C VAL A 64 0.48 10.84 8.27
N ILE A 65 -0.54 11.62 7.96
CA ILE A 65 -1.08 11.74 6.60
C ILE A 65 -0.04 12.35 5.66
N GLU A 66 0.68 13.38 6.13
CA GLU A 66 1.74 14.00 5.34
C GLU A 66 2.88 13.03 5.04
N ASP A 67 3.30 12.26 6.02
CA ASP A 67 4.37 11.28 5.82
C ASP A 67 3.94 10.19 4.85
N ALA A 68 2.71 9.71 4.94
CA ALA A 68 2.17 8.73 4.01
C ALA A 68 2.13 9.30 2.58
N PHE A 69 1.72 10.53 2.42
CA PHE A 69 1.70 11.19 1.12
C PHE A 69 3.11 11.37 0.55
N ARG A 70 4.07 11.82 1.36
CA ARG A 70 5.46 11.96 0.94
C ARG A 70 6.06 10.63 0.50
N PHE A 71 5.73 9.54 1.19
CA PHE A 71 6.18 8.21 0.79
C PHE A 71 5.73 7.90 -0.64
N ARG A 72 4.48 8.20 -0.96
CA ARG A 72 3.94 7.94 -2.30
C ARG A 72 4.61 8.81 -3.37
N VAL A 73 4.77 10.09 -3.10
CA VAL A 73 5.47 10.99 -4.03
C VAL A 73 6.91 10.54 -4.25
N HIS A 74 7.60 10.19 -3.16
CA HIS A 74 8.99 9.76 -3.21
C HIS A 74 9.16 8.42 -3.94
N SER A 75 8.15 7.57 -3.92
CA SER A 75 8.20 6.26 -4.58
C SER A 75 8.44 6.33 -6.07
N LYS A 76 8.12 7.46 -6.72
CA LYS A 76 8.42 7.66 -8.15
C LYS A 76 9.90 7.65 -8.43
N LYS A 77 10.70 8.18 -7.50
CA LYS A 77 12.17 8.26 -7.64
C LYS A 77 12.88 7.08 -6.98
N SER A 78 12.28 6.52 -5.93
CA SER A 78 12.86 5.42 -5.16
C SER A 78 11.82 4.33 -4.93
N PRO A 79 11.48 3.55 -5.97
CA PRO A 79 10.57 2.43 -5.81
C PRO A 79 11.13 1.42 -4.80
N SER A 80 10.26 0.82 -4.00
CA SER A 80 10.67 -0.13 -2.96
C SER A 80 9.75 -1.33 -2.92
N TYR A 81 10.16 -2.37 -2.20
CA TYR A 81 9.29 -3.53 -1.95
C TYR A 81 8.05 -3.13 -1.15
N ALA A 82 8.19 -2.23 -0.18
CA ALA A 82 7.04 -1.68 0.54
C ALA A 82 6.06 -1.00 -0.43
N GLY A 83 6.57 -0.25 -1.40
CA GLY A 83 5.74 0.34 -2.46
C GLY A 83 5.04 -0.72 -3.30
N LYS A 84 5.70 -1.84 -3.59
CA LYS A 84 5.08 -2.95 -4.31
C LYS A 84 3.92 -3.56 -3.53
N ILE A 85 4.09 -3.76 -2.22
CA ILE A 85 3.03 -4.26 -1.35
C ILE A 85 1.83 -3.31 -1.37
N LEU A 86 2.07 -2.01 -1.23
CA LEU A 86 0.99 -1.02 -1.24
C LEU A 86 0.24 -0.99 -2.58
N SER A 87 0.96 -1.03 -3.69
CA SER A 87 0.34 -1.07 -5.01
C SER A 87 -0.49 -2.33 -5.22
N MET A 88 0.03 -3.48 -4.79
CA MET A 88 -0.67 -4.75 -4.86
C MET A 88 -1.94 -4.72 -4.00
N LEU A 89 -1.87 -4.21 -2.77
CA LEU A 89 -3.04 -4.09 -1.90
C LEU A 89 -4.10 -3.19 -2.51
N ARG A 90 -3.72 -2.06 -3.09
CA ARG A 90 -4.65 -1.16 -3.76
C ARG A 90 -5.32 -1.83 -4.95
N ASN A 91 -4.59 -2.67 -5.67
CA ASN A 91 -5.16 -3.47 -6.76
C ASN A 91 -6.22 -4.45 -6.24
N GLN A 92 -5.94 -5.16 -5.16
CA GLN A 92 -6.85 -6.15 -4.60
C GLN A 92 -8.13 -5.51 -4.04
N PHE A 93 -7.99 -4.36 -3.42
CA PHE A 93 -9.09 -3.70 -2.74
C PHE A 93 -9.92 -2.80 -3.68
N GLY A 94 -9.29 -2.03 -4.54
CA GLY A 94 -9.98 -1.05 -5.39
C GLY A 94 -9.81 -1.26 -6.88
N GLY A 95 -9.17 -2.34 -7.30
CA GLY A 95 -8.93 -2.60 -8.71
C GLY A 95 -7.94 -1.64 -9.37
N HIS A 96 -7.16 -0.92 -8.59
CA HIS A 96 -6.15 -0.02 -9.12
C HIS A 96 -5.12 -0.78 -9.95
N ARG A 97 -4.72 -0.18 -11.05
CA ARG A 97 -3.81 -0.82 -11.98
C ARG A 97 -2.44 -1.07 -11.35
N VAL A 98 -1.95 -2.28 -11.49
CA VAL A 98 -0.60 -2.65 -11.10
C VAL A 98 0.31 -2.38 -12.28
N ARG A 99 1.38 -1.62 -12.06
CA ARG A 99 2.36 -1.33 -13.10
C ARG A 99 3.47 -2.35 -13.10
N ASP A 100 3.97 -2.68 -14.27
CA ASP A 100 5.20 -3.44 -14.40
C ASP A 100 6.38 -2.57 -13.95
N LYS A 101 7.48 -3.21 -13.61
CA LYS A 101 8.70 -2.50 -13.22
C LYS A 101 9.15 -1.50 -14.28
#